data_4af944c1c41e435d2223f02d20570371
#
_entry.id   4af944c1c41e435d2223f02d20570371
#
_cell.length_a   1.000
_cell.length_b   1.000
_cell.length_c   1.000
_cell.angle_alpha   90.00
_cell.angle_beta   90.00
_cell.angle_gamma   90.00
#
_symmetry.space_group_name_H-M   'P 1'
#
loop_
_entity.id
_entity.type
_entity.pdbx_description
1 polymer ?
#
loop_
_entity_poly.entity_id
_entity_poly.type
_entity_poly.pdbx_seq_one_letter_code
_entity_poly.pdbx_strand_id
1 'polypeptide(L)' 'MKKVLYDIDLTSYINNLVIVEMYDRTLFKGIFVKITKDIVTLHDDADILIPMSTILNIYVID' A
#
# COMPACT_ATOMS: atom_id res chain seq x y z
N MET A 1 13.95 1.23 2.78
CA MET A 1 12.60 1.16 2.20
C MET A 1 12.54 1.93 0.89
N LYS A 2 11.72 1.48 -0.03
CA LYS A 2 11.59 2.10 -1.34
C LYS A 2 10.17 2.65 -1.50
N LYS A 3 10.06 3.92 -1.92
CA LYS A 3 8.76 4.51 -2.28
C LYS A 3 8.33 3.96 -3.63
N VAL A 4 7.10 3.47 -3.72
CA VAL A 4 6.61 2.79 -4.93
C VAL A 4 5.27 3.30 -5.46
N LEU A 5 4.63 4.26 -4.78
CA LEU A 5 3.28 4.71 -5.13
C LEU A 5 3.16 5.14 -6.60
N TYR A 6 4.19 5.80 -7.13
CA TYR A 6 4.18 6.33 -8.49
C TYR A 6 4.98 5.49 -9.47
N ASP A 7 5.37 4.28 -9.10
CA ASP A 7 6.03 3.38 -10.04
C ASP A 7 5.07 2.99 -11.16
N ILE A 8 5.60 2.77 -12.36
CA ILE A 8 4.81 2.43 -13.54
C ILE A 8 4.01 1.15 -13.32
N ASP A 9 4.61 0.17 -12.66
CA ASP A 9 3.95 -1.12 -12.40
C ASP A 9 3.88 -1.38 -10.89
N LEU A 10 2.95 -0.71 -10.23
CA LEU A 10 2.72 -0.87 -8.81
C LEU A 10 2.31 -2.31 -8.47
N THR A 11 1.64 -3.01 -9.40
CA THR A 11 1.19 -4.38 -9.18
C THR A 11 2.35 -5.37 -9.03
N SER A 12 3.55 -5.00 -9.49
CA SER A 12 4.73 -5.86 -9.32
C SER A 12 5.12 -6.06 -7.86
N TYR A 13 4.61 -5.22 -6.96
CA TYR A 13 4.89 -5.32 -5.52
C TYR A 13 3.85 -6.12 -4.75
N ILE A 14 2.85 -6.68 -5.42
CA ILE A 14 1.87 -7.57 -4.78
C ILE A 14 2.62 -8.75 -4.15
N ASN A 15 2.18 -9.15 -2.96
CA ASN A 15 2.78 -10.14 -2.07
C ASN A 15 4.00 -9.64 -1.28
N ASN A 16 4.43 -8.41 -1.49
CA ASN A 16 5.48 -7.83 -0.65
C ASN A 16 4.90 -7.19 0.60
N LEU A 17 5.71 -7.15 1.65
CA LEU A 17 5.37 -6.40 2.85
C LEU A 17 5.55 -4.92 2.57
N VAL A 18 4.52 -4.13 2.84
CA VAL A 18 4.52 -2.69 2.57
C VAL A 18 4.04 -1.90 3.77
N ILE A 19 4.39 -0.62 3.79
CA ILE A 19 3.81 0.39 4.68
C ILE A 19 3.09 1.40 3.81
N VAL A 20 1.83 1.67 4.13
CA VAL A 20 1.04 2.72 3.51
C VAL A 20 0.96 3.90 4.46
N GLU A 21 1.42 5.06 4.01
CA GLU A 21 1.33 6.33 4.74
C GLU A 21 0.16 7.13 4.20
N MET A 22 -0.74 7.51 5.08
CA MET A 22 -1.89 8.34 4.76
C MET A 22 -1.53 9.83 4.85
N TYR A 23 -2.36 10.69 4.26
CA TYR A 23 -2.15 12.15 4.36
C TYR A 23 -2.22 12.67 5.80
N ASP A 24 -2.97 12.01 6.68
CA ASP A 24 -3.04 12.35 8.10
C ASP A 24 -1.88 11.76 8.92
N ARG A 25 -0.89 11.14 8.25
CA ARG A 25 0.30 10.49 8.83
C ARG A 25 0.01 9.17 9.52
N THR A 26 -1.21 8.64 9.44
CA THR A 26 -1.48 7.26 9.86
C THR A 26 -0.69 6.29 8.99
N LEU A 27 -0.13 5.24 9.60
CA LEU A 27 0.62 4.20 8.91
C LEU A 27 -0.11 2.87 9.03
N PHE A 28 -0.24 2.18 7.91
CA PHE A 28 -0.72 0.79 7.89
C PHE A 28 0.38 -0.08 7.32
N LYS A 29 0.62 -1.23 7.96
CA LYS A 29 1.62 -2.19 7.54
C LYS A 29 0.94 -3.53 7.25
N GLY A 30 1.31 -4.16 6.15
CA GLY A 30 0.76 -5.46 5.81
C GLY A 30 1.28 -5.95 4.47
N ILE A 31 0.84 -7.14 4.08
CA ILE A 31 1.15 -7.70 2.78
C ILE A 31 0.27 -6.99 1.74
N PHE A 32 0.88 -6.51 0.67
CA PHE A 32 0.15 -5.88 -0.43
C PHE A 32 -0.58 -6.99 -1.22
N VAL A 33 -1.90 -6.99 -1.15
CA VAL A 33 -2.72 -8.06 -1.72
C VAL A 33 -3.26 -7.68 -3.09
N LYS A 34 -3.77 -6.45 -3.22
CA LYS A 34 -4.54 -6.06 -4.39
C LYS A 34 -4.56 -4.55 -4.52
N ILE A 35 -4.60 -4.08 -5.75
CA ILE A 35 -4.87 -2.69 -6.07
C ILE A 35 -5.91 -2.62 -7.18
N THR A 36 -6.89 -1.76 -6.98
CA THR A 36 -7.81 -1.35 -8.03
C THR A 36 -7.59 0.12 -8.29
N LYS A 37 -8.35 0.69 -9.22
CA LYS A 37 -8.30 2.12 -9.49
C LYS A 37 -8.46 2.97 -8.23
N ASP A 38 -9.28 2.52 -7.29
CA ASP A 38 -9.72 3.35 -6.17
C ASP A 38 -9.26 2.85 -4.81
N ILE A 39 -8.82 1.60 -4.68
CA ILE A 39 -8.57 0.96 -3.38
C ILE A 39 -7.31 0.12 -3.41
N VAL A 40 -6.48 0.28 -2.37
CA VAL A 40 -5.36 -0.61 -2.04
C VAL A 40 -5.81 -1.53 -0.92
N THR A 41 -5.59 -2.84 -1.10
CA THR A 41 -5.89 -3.83 -0.06
C THR A 41 -4.59 -4.39 0.49
N LEU A 42 -4.43 -4.30 1.80
CA LEU A 42 -3.36 -4.96 2.55
C LEU A 42 -3.95 -6.08 3.38
N HIS A 43 -3.10 -7.03 3.79
CA HIS A 43 -3.48 -8.08 4.72
C HIS A 43 -2.54 -8.10 5.93
N ASP A 44 -3.14 -7.99 7.13
CA ASP A 44 -2.45 -8.11 8.42
C ASP A 44 -3.50 -8.64 9.42
N ASP A 45 -3.54 -9.94 9.63
CA ASP A 45 -4.60 -10.68 10.34
C ASP A 45 -5.95 -10.62 9.62
N ALA A 46 -6.32 -9.46 9.09
CA ALA A 46 -7.52 -9.24 8.30
C ALA A 46 -7.20 -8.32 7.14
N ASP A 47 -8.08 -8.25 6.17
CA ASP A 47 -7.92 -7.34 5.04
C ASP A 47 -8.18 -5.90 5.49
N ILE A 48 -7.29 -5.02 5.06
CA ILE A 48 -7.37 -3.58 5.28
C ILE A 48 -7.57 -2.93 3.92
N LEU A 49 -8.69 -2.26 3.72
CA LEU A 49 -9.02 -1.58 2.47
C LEU A 49 -8.78 -0.08 2.64
N ILE A 50 -7.90 0.47 1.78
CA ILE A 50 -7.46 1.86 1.91
C ILE A 50 -7.80 2.60 0.61
N PRO A 51 -8.64 3.63 0.67
CA PRO A 51 -8.93 4.44 -0.53
C PRO A 51 -7.66 5.11 -1.06
N MET A 52 -7.41 4.98 -2.35
CA MET A 52 -6.23 5.59 -2.99
C MET A 52 -6.13 7.09 -2.73
N SER A 53 -7.26 7.78 -2.68
CA SER A 53 -7.29 9.23 -2.47
C SER A 53 -6.75 9.67 -1.11
N THR A 54 -6.63 8.76 -0.16
CA THR A 54 -6.13 9.05 1.20
C THR A 54 -4.65 8.73 1.36
N ILE A 55 -4.03 8.14 0.34
CA ILE A 55 -2.66 7.62 0.44
C ILE A 55 -1.66 8.69 0.01
N LEU A 56 -0.72 9.00 0.90
CA LEU A 56 0.40 9.88 0.59
C LEU A 56 1.54 9.12 -0.06
N ASN A 57 1.94 7.98 0.52
CA ASN A 57 3.04 7.17 0.02
C ASN A 57 2.81 5.69 0.31
N ILE A 58 3.41 4.85 -0.53
CA ILE A 58 3.53 3.40 -0.26
C ILE A 58 5.02 3.07 -0.27
N TYR A 59 5.47 2.34 0.74
CA TYR A 59 6.87 1.92 0.88
C TYR A 59 6.94 0.40 0.87
N VAL A 60 7.82 -0.15 0.06
CA VAL A 60 8.17 -1.58 0.12
C VAL A 60 9.26 -1.76 1.16
N ILE A 61 9.08 -2.72 2.06
CA ILE A 61 10.07 -3.08 3.06
C ILE A 61 10.98 -4.15 2.44
N ASP A 62 12.24 -3.83 2.33
CA ASP A 62 13.24 -4.75 1.79
C ASP A 62 13.74 -5.73 2.84
#